data_da81fec2dc421c45060a7eecc2cb87fd
#
_entry.id   da81fec2dc421c45060a7eecc2cb87fd
#
_cell.length_a   1.000
_cell.length_b   1.000
_cell.length_c   1.000
_cell.angle_alpha   90.00
_cell.angle_beta   90.00
_cell.angle_gamma   90.00
#
_symmetry.space_group_name_H-M   'P 1'
#
loop_
_entity.id
_entity.type
_entity.pdbx_description
1 polymer ?
#
loop_
_entity_poly.entity_id
_entity_poly.type
_entity_poly.pdbx_seq_one_letter_code
_entity_poly.pdbx_strand_id
1 'polypeptide(L)'
;MKKIMTIKKNDRLIIDITGTTSEGYGVGKSDEGIAIFVPNSAVGDRVDVLIVKVLKRYCFGKVMEIIKPSEYRQEVDCKVFLKCGGCCYRHTTYDAELKIKEQKVKDAIARIAGLNVKINPIVGADVPDNYRNKEQFPLVKNKDGNVEMGFYGFHSHRVVDTDTCLLQPKIFDKVMAVVKDYLQTTNETIYDETTHKGLVRHLYVRYGEKTGEVMVCLVINGDKLKNETLLVNSLKENIPNLKSVVINSNKEKTNVITG
;
A
#
# COMPACT_ATOMS: atom_id res chain seq x y z
N MET A 1 14.03 -6.86 -39.06
CA MET A 1 14.11 -8.19 -38.44
C MET A 1 13.42 -8.12 -37.07
N LYS A 2 12.40 -8.95 -36.79
CA LYS A 2 11.82 -9.07 -35.44
C LYS A 2 12.90 -9.73 -34.54
N LYS A 3 13.40 -8.99 -33.55
CA LYS A 3 14.30 -9.54 -32.52
C LYS A 3 13.52 -10.61 -31.77
N ILE A 4 13.93 -11.86 -31.91
CA ILE A 4 13.33 -12.98 -31.18
C ILE A 4 13.76 -12.80 -29.72
N MET A 5 12.80 -12.69 -28.83
CA MET A 5 13.07 -12.59 -27.38
C MET A 5 13.54 -13.97 -26.91
N THR A 6 14.76 -14.05 -26.37
CA THR A 6 15.35 -15.32 -25.90
C THR A 6 15.00 -15.56 -24.42
N ILE A 7 14.66 -14.50 -23.67
CA ILE A 7 14.33 -14.58 -22.24
C ILE A 7 13.05 -15.38 -22.01
N LYS A 8 13.11 -16.32 -21.06
CA LYS A 8 11.99 -17.19 -20.66
C LYS A 8 11.61 -16.95 -19.21
N LYS A 9 10.39 -17.35 -18.87
CA LYS A 9 9.96 -17.42 -17.46
C LYS A 9 10.88 -18.36 -16.68
N ASN A 10 11.24 -17.97 -15.47
CA ASN A 10 12.18 -18.62 -14.55
C ASN A 10 13.67 -18.45 -14.90
N ASP A 11 14.03 -17.72 -15.95
CA ASP A 11 15.43 -17.33 -16.15
C ASP A 11 15.91 -16.42 -15.02
N ARG A 12 17.20 -16.49 -14.69
CA ARG A 12 17.88 -15.58 -13.76
C ARG A 12 18.84 -14.69 -14.52
N LEU A 13 18.78 -13.40 -14.24
CA LEU A 13 19.58 -12.39 -14.91
C LEU A 13 20.14 -11.40 -13.88
N ILE A 14 21.40 -11.02 -14.07
CA ILE A 14 22.01 -9.92 -13.33
C ILE A 14 21.83 -8.66 -14.14
N ILE A 15 21.14 -7.66 -13.58
CA ILE A 15 20.88 -6.39 -14.27
C ILE A 15 21.16 -5.19 -13.37
N ASP A 16 21.49 -4.07 -13.98
CA ASP A 16 21.57 -2.77 -13.33
C ASP A 16 20.23 -2.04 -13.46
N ILE A 17 19.76 -1.47 -12.36
CA ILE A 17 18.51 -0.68 -12.33
C ILE A 17 18.84 0.77 -12.67
N THR A 18 18.35 1.24 -13.81
CA THR A 18 18.70 2.55 -14.37
C THR A 18 17.57 3.56 -14.37
N GLY A 19 16.35 3.16 -13.98
CA GLY A 19 15.18 4.02 -13.96
C GLY A 19 14.03 3.43 -13.13
N THR A 20 12.90 4.12 -13.13
CA THR A 20 11.65 3.67 -12.46
C THR A 20 10.44 3.86 -13.34
N THR A 21 9.42 3.00 -13.15
CA THR A 21 8.10 3.20 -13.76
C THR A 21 7.24 4.17 -12.95
N SER A 22 6.06 4.52 -13.47
CA SER A 22 5.04 5.31 -12.75
C SER A 22 4.58 4.63 -11.46
N GLU A 23 4.54 3.31 -11.44
CA GLU A 23 4.13 2.48 -10.31
C GLU A 23 5.26 2.26 -9.28
N GLY A 24 6.47 2.76 -9.56
CA GLY A 24 7.62 2.62 -8.66
C GLY A 24 8.42 1.33 -8.84
N TYR A 25 8.23 0.60 -9.95
CA TYR A 25 9.13 -0.52 -10.27
C TYR A 25 10.45 0.00 -10.80
N GLY A 26 11.56 -0.58 -10.33
CA GLY A 26 12.83 -0.34 -11.00
C GLY A 26 12.82 -0.87 -12.42
N VAL A 27 13.55 -0.22 -13.29
CA VAL A 27 13.72 -0.58 -14.71
C VAL A 27 15.16 -0.87 -14.99
N GLY A 28 15.45 -2.08 -15.40
CA GLY A 28 16.73 -2.50 -15.96
C GLY A 28 16.58 -3.03 -17.38
N LYS A 29 17.67 -3.37 -18.01
CA LYS A 29 17.68 -4.01 -19.34
C LYS A 29 18.54 -5.24 -19.31
N SER A 30 18.12 -6.27 -20.06
CA SER A 30 19.00 -7.39 -20.40
C SER A 30 20.08 -6.96 -21.38
N ASP A 31 21.08 -7.84 -21.59
CA ASP A 31 22.13 -7.65 -22.61
C ASP A 31 21.54 -7.50 -24.02
N GLU A 32 20.37 -8.07 -24.27
CA GLU A 32 19.66 -7.92 -25.54
C GLU A 32 18.84 -6.59 -25.62
N GLY A 33 18.90 -5.76 -24.58
CA GLY A 33 18.18 -4.48 -24.50
C GLY A 33 16.68 -4.58 -24.17
N ILE A 34 16.21 -5.75 -23.69
CA ILE A 34 14.82 -5.96 -23.28
C ILE A 34 14.61 -5.33 -21.90
N ALA A 35 13.60 -4.50 -21.76
CA ALA A 35 13.24 -3.88 -20.48
C ALA A 35 12.70 -4.92 -19.49
N ILE A 36 13.17 -4.84 -18.25
CA ILE A 36 12.75 -5.70 -17.15
C ILE A 36 12.27 -4.80 -16.01
N PHE A 37 11.02 -4.96 -15.62
CA PHE A 37 10.40 -4.22 -14.51
C PHE A 37 10.51 -5.03 -13.22
N VAL A 38 11.12 -4.45 -12.20
CA VAL A 38 11.50 -5.14 -10.98
C VAL A 38 10.97 -4.38 -9.76
N PRO A 39 9.88 -4.85 -9.11
CA PRO A 39 9.43 -4.28 -7.86
C PRO A 39 10.50 -4.34 -6.76
N ASN A 40 10.45 -3.39 -5.82
CA ASN A 40 11.34 -3.32 -4.66
C ASN A 40 12.85 -3.18 -5.01
N SER A 41 13.16 -2.68 -6.19
CA SER A 41 14.52 -2.29 -6.57
C SER A 41 14.65 -0.77 -6.67
N ALA A 42 15.83 -0.24 -6.40
CA ALA A 42 16.17 1.17 -6.45
C ALA A 42 17.08 1.49 -7.65
N VAL A 43 16.98 2.70 -8.19
CA VAL A 43 17.91 3.18 -9.23
C VAL A 43 19.33 3.13 -8.67
N GLY A 44 20.25 2.53 -9.41
CA GLY A 44 21.64 2.30 -9.00
C GLY A 44 21.90 0.93 -8.36
N ASP A 45 20.85 0.13 -8.10
CA ASP A 45 21.06 -1.27 -7.69
C ASP A 45 21.62 -2.11 -8.84
N ARG A 46 22.49 -3.06 -8.50
CA ARG A 46 22.79 -4.24 -9.30
C ARG A 46 22.15 -5.45 -8.64
N VAL A 47 21.24 -6.11 -9.34
CA VAL A 47 20.38 -7.16 -8.78
C VAL A 47 20.41 -8.44 -9.59
N ASP A 48 20.31 -9.57 -8.89
CA ASP A 48 19.95 -10.86 -9.48
C ASP A 48 18.43 -10.96 -9.50
N VAL A 49 17.86 -11.16 -10.66
CA VAL A 49 16.41 -11.12 -10.92
C VAL A 49 15.93 -12.43 -11.50
N LEU A 50 14.91 -13.01 -10.88
CA LEU A 50 14.13 -14.12 -11.44
C LEU A 50 13.03 -13.55 -12.34
N ILE A 51 12.99 -13.96 -13.60
CA ILE A 51 11.93 -13.57 -14.54
C ILE A 51 10.62 -14.29 -14.19
N VAL A 52 9.61 -13.56 -13.79
CA VAL A 52 8.30 -14.10 -13.37
C VAL A 52 7.24 -14.04 -14.47
N LYS A 53 7.38 -13.07 -15.40
CA LYS A 53 6.45 -12.90 -16.53
C LYS A 53 7.18 -12.33 -17.75
N VAL A 54 6.92 -12.94 -18.89
CA VAL A 54 7.46 -12.51 -20.19
C VAL A 54 6.30 -11.99 -21.04
N LEU A 55 6.44 -10.80 -21.57
CA LEU A 55 5.52 -10.15 -22.51
C LEU A 55 6.24 -9.82 -23.81
N LYS A 56 5.51 -9.47 -24.85
CA LYS A 56 6.05 -9.28 -26.21
C LYS A 56 7.22 -8.28 -26.31
N ARG A 57 7.32 -7.29 -25.41
CA ARG A 57 8.32 -6.20 -25.48
C ARG A 57 9.09 -5.98 -24.19
N TYR A 58 8.71 -6.61 -23.09
CA TYR A 58 9.32 -6.43 -21.79
C TYR A 58 9.00 -7.61 -20.88
N CYS A 59 9.71 -7.69 -19.77
CA CYS A 59 9.52 -8.72 -18.76
C CYS A 59 9.23 -8.10 -17.38
N PHE A 60 8.65 -8.90 -16.48
CA PHE A 60 8.66 -8.63 -15.05
C PHE A 60 9.60 -9.59 -14.35
N GLY A 61 10.34 -9.05 -13.40
CA GLY A 61 11.26 -9.79 -12.57
C GLY A 61 11.00 -9.61 -11.08
N LYS A 62 11.48 -10.54 -10.29
CA LYS A 62 11.50 -10.49 -8.83
C LYS A 62 12.95 -10.45 -8.37
N VAL A 63 13.30 -9.53 -7.48
CA VAL A 63 14.63 -9.49 -6.85
C VAL A 63 14.83 -10.77 -6.06
N MET A 64 15.90 -11.49 -6.35
CA MET A 64 16.37 -12.65 -5.60
C MET A 64 17.49 -12.25 -4.66
N GLU A 65 18.39 -11.37 -5.13
CA GLU A 65 19.52 -10.85 -4.37
C GLU A 65 19.87 -9.44 -4.84
N ILE A 66 20.30 -8.60 -3.92
CA ILE A 66 20.90 -7.29 -4.23
C ILE A 66 22.41 -7.46 -4.18
N ILE A 67 23.04 -7.59 -5.33
CA ILE A 67 24.48 -7.83 -5.47
C ILE A 67 25.28 -6.59 -5.05
N LYS A 68 24.80 -5.41 -5.49
CA LYS A 68 25.36 -4.12 -5.10
C LYS A 68 24.19 -3.17 -4.83
N PRO A 69 24.00 -2.76 -3.56
CA PRO A 69 22.96 -1.81 -3.23
C PRO A 69 23.27 -0.42 -3.79
N SER A 70 22.23 0.28 -4.18
CA SER A 70 22.27 1.70 -4.53
C SER A 70 22.59 2.55 -3.29
N GLU A 71 23.30 3.65 -3.46
CA GLU A 71 23.48 4.69 -2.44
C GLU A 71 22.17 5.33 -1.97
N TYR A 72 21.12 5.22 -2.78
CA TYR A 72 19.78 5.71 -2.49
C TYR A 72 18.92 4.75 -1.66
N ARG A 73 19.44 3.57 -1.33
CA ARG A 73 18.73 2.66 -0.43
C ARG A 73 18.80 3.13 1.01
N GLN A 74 17.73 2.84 1.73
CA GLN A 74 17.70 2.93 3.19
C GLN A 74 17.19 1.62 3.79
N GLU A 75 17.43 1.43 5.07
CA GLU A 75 16.85 0.34 5.83
C GLU A 75 15.32 0.53 5.89
N VAL A 76 14.58 -0.56 5.70
CA VAL A 76 13.13 -0.54 5.72
C VAL A 76 12.64 -0.71 7.15
N ASP A 77 12.04 0.33 7.69
CA ASP A 77 11.49 0.41 9.05
C ASP A 77 10.05 -0.14 9.18
N CYS A 78 9.43 -0.57 8.09
CA CYS A 78 8.09 -1.16 8.06
C CYS A 78 8.16 -2.69 7.99
N LYS A 79 7.69 -3.36 9.05
CA LYS A 79 7.73 -4.83 9.17
C LYS A 79 6.95 -5.58 8.08
N VAL A 80 5.95 -4.95 7.48
CA VAL A 80 5.08 -5.56 6.46
C VAL A 80 5.34 -5.06 5.05
N PHE A 81 6.38 -4.25 4.81
CA PHE A 81 6.67 -3.61 3.54
C PHE A 81 6.63 -4.57 2.34
N LEU A 82 7.31 -5.72 2.42
CA LEU A 82 7.36 -6.70 1.32
C LEU A 82 6.05 -7.45 1.08
N LYS A 83 5.09 -7.35 2.00
CA LYS A 83 3.79 -8.03 1.92
C LYS A 83 2.66 -7.08 1.60
N CYS A 84 2.73 -5.86 2.13
CA CYS A 84 1.75 -4.79 1.96
C CYS A 84 1.90 -4.12 0.59
N GLY A 85 0.79 -3.80 -0.07
CA GLY A 85 0.78 -3.11 -1.36
C GLY A 85 0.80 -1.57 -1.26
N GLY A 86 0.91 -0.99 -0.06
CA GLY A 86 0.69 0.43 0.17
C GLY A 86 1.86 1.36 -0.18
N CYS A 87 3.11 0.86 -0.17
CA CYS A 87 4.31 1.66 -0.39
C CYS A 87 5.18 1.11 -1.51
N CYS A 88 5.65 1.98 -2.40
CA CYS A 88 6.57 1.58 -3.48
C CYS A 88 8.00 2.14 -3.32
N TYR A 89 8.23 3.10 -2.40
CA TYR A 89 9.53 3.77 -2.25
C TYR A 89 10.13 3.67 -0.84
N ARG A 90 9.51 2.96 0.12
CA ARG A 90 9.99 2.92 1.51
C ARG A 90 11.41 2.37 1.68
N HIS A 91 11.93 1.66 0.68
CA HIS A 91 13.30 1.16 0.60
C HIS A 91 14.30 2.15 0.00
N THR A 92 13.86 3.36 -0.35
CA THR A 92 14.70 4.43 -0.87
C THR A 92 14.67 5.64 0.06
N THR A 93 15.74 6.42 0.09
CA THR A 93 15.80 7.68 0.84
C THR A 93 14.76 8.67 0.30
N TYR A 94 14.29 9.57 1.16
CA TYR A 94 13.29 10.55 0.73
C TYR A 94 13.81 11.48 -0.37
N ASP A 95 15.09 11.86 -0.33
CA ASP A 95 15.73 12.64 -1.40
C ASP A 95 15.71 11.91 -2.75
N ALA A 96 15.93 10.59 -2.73
CA ALA A 96 15.82 9.78 -3.95
C ALA A 96 14.38 9.71 -4.46
N GLU A 97 13.40 9.58 -3.57
CA GLU A 97 11.98 9.62 -3.91
C GLU A 97 11.60 10.95 -4.56
N LEU A 98 12.06 12.08 -4.02
CA LEU A 98 11.84 13.40 -4.60
C LEU A 98 12.45 13.51 -6.02
N LYS A 99 13.69 13.06 -6.20
CA LYS A 99 14.33 13.03 -7.54
C LYS A 99 13.54 12.20 -8.55
N ILE A 100 13.06 11.03 -8.14
CA ILE A 100 12.23 10.15 -8.98
C ILE A 100 10.93 10.87 -9.38
N LYS A 101 10.25 11.52 -8.43
CA LYS A 101 9.00 12.24 -8.68
C LYS A 101 9.21 13.45 -9.60
N GLU A 102 10.26 14.20 -9.38
CA GLU A 102 10.64 15.33 -10.25
C GLU A 102 10.94 14.85 -11.67
N GLN A 103 11.72 13.77 -11.82
CA GLN A 103 12.04 13.21 -13.13
C GLN A 103 10.79 12.72 -13.87
N LYS A 104 9.81 12.12 -13.17
CA LYS A 104 8.52 11.75 -13.79
C LYS A 104 7.79 12.93 -14.40
N VAL A 105 7.77 14.08 -13.71
CA VAL A 105 7.14 15.30 -14.23
C VAL A 105 7.89 15.80 -15.45
N LYS A 106 9.23 15.85 -15.40
CA LYS A 106 10.08 16.24 -16.54
C LYS A 106 9.84 15.35 -17.76
N ASP A 107 9.81 14.03 -17.54
CA ASP A 107 9.57 13.06 -18.63
C ASP A 107 8.16 13.20 -19.23
N ALA A 108 7.14 13.40 -18.40
CA ALA A 108 5.77 13.61 -18.88
C ALA A 108 5.64 14.87 -19.73
N ILE A 109 6.20 15.99 -19.27
CA ILE A 109 6.17 17.25 -20.00
C ILE A 109 6.95 17.15 -21.32
N ALA A 110 8.18 16.62 -21.27
CA ALA A 110 9.05 16.59 -22.45
C ALA A 110 8.61 15.52 -23.46
N ARG A 111 8.31 14.29 -23.01
CA ARG A 111 8.10 13.14 -23.91
C ARG A 111 6.64 12.95 -24.30
N ILE A 112 5.68 13.24 -23.40
CA ILE A 112 4.25 13.02 -23.66
C ILE A 112 3.63 14.31 -24.22
N ALA A 113 3.84 15.44 -23.55
CA ALA A 113 3.30 16.71 -24.01
C ALA A 113 4.13 17.37 -25.13
N GLY A 114 5.37 16.92 -25.38
CA GLY A 114 6.27 17.49 -26.37
C GLY A 114 6.71 18.94 -26.08
N LEU A 115 6.65 19.36 -24.80
CA LEU A 115 6.94 20.71 -24.38
C LEU A 115 8.34 20.82 -23.79
N ASN A 116 9.09 21.85 -24.21
CA ASN A 116 10.38 22.20 -23.62
C ASN A 116 10.21 23.43 -22.72
N VAL A 117 9.76 23.21 -21.49
CA VAL A 117 9.55 24.27 -20.49
C VAL A 117 10.42 24.03 -19.25
N LYS A 118 10.76 25.12 -18.55
CA LYS A 118 11.47 25.01 -17.27
C LYS A 118 10.53 24.43 -16.22
N ILE A 119 10.94 23.33 -15.59
CA ILE A 119 10.28 22.73 -14.45
C ILE A 119 10.97 23.24 -13.18
N ASN A 120 10.17 23.79 -12.26
CA ASN A 120 10.69 24.22 -10.96
C ASN A 120 11.09 22.98 -10.11
N PRO A 121 12.06 23.14 -9.19
CA PRO A 121 12.40 22.06 -8.27
C PRO A 121 11.19 21.56 -7.49
N ILE A 122 11.16 20.28 -7.21
CA ILE A 122 10.12 19.67 -6.38
C ILE A 122 10.20 20.22 -4.94
N VAL A 123 9.06 20.52 -4.35
CA VAL A 123 8.95 20.87 -2.93
C VAL A 123 8.63 19.60 -2.15
N GLY A 124 9.53 19.22 -1.25
CA GLY A 124 9.34 18.09 -0.35
C GLY A 124 8.49 18.45 0.87
N ALA A 125 7.96 17.46 1.56
CA ALA A 125 7.37 17.60 2.88
C ALA A 125 8.47 17.63 3.96
N ASP A 126 8.29 18.44 4.99
CA ASP A 126 9.21 18.48 6.13
C ASP A 126 9.24 17.14 6.88
N VAL A 127 8.08 16.48 6.97
CA VAL A 127 7.93 15.14 7.56
C VAL A 127 7.23 14.24 6.56
N PRO A 128 7.91 13.22 5.99
CA PRO A 128 7.33 12.33 4.98
C PRO A 128 6.46 11.22 5.57
N ASP A 129 6.33 11.14 6.89
CA ASP A 129 5.52 10.18 7.62
C ASP A 129 4.26 10.82 8.22
N ASN A 130 3.31 9.99 8.62
CA ASN A 130 2.06 10.36 9.30
C ASN A 130 1.18 11.39 8.55
N TYR A 131 1.37 11.55 7.23
CA TYR A 131 0.68 12.56 6.41
C TYR A 131 -0.73 12.15 5.98
N ARG A 132 -1.08 10.86 6.05
CA ARG A 132 -2.42 10.40 5.69
C ARG A 132 -3.43 10.81 6.74
N ASN A 133 -4.52 11.40 6.31
CA ASN A 133 -5.62 11.82 7.19
C ASN A 133 -6.87 10.93 7.06
N LYS A 134 -6.79 9.88 6.25
CA LYS A 134 -7.88 8.93 6.00
C LYS A 134 -7.30 7.54 5.73
N GLU A 135 -7.95 6.52 6.27
CA GLU A 135 -7.64 5.14 5.92
C GLU A 135 -8.88 4.23 5.94
N GLN A 136 -8.75 3.14 5.20
CA GLN A 136 -9.77 2.11 5.05
C GLN A 136 -9.09 0.76 5.26
N PHE A 137 -9.40 0.12 6.39
CA PHE A 137 -8.80 -1.14 6.76
C PHE A 137 -9.75 -2.29 6.43
N PRO A 138 -9.40 -3.17 5.49
CA PRO A 138 -10.10 -4.43 5.34
C PRO A 138 -9.90 -5.31 6.56
N LEU A 139 -10.92 -6.12 6.85
CA LEU A 139 -10.90 -7.09 7.92
C LEU A 139 -11.01 -8.51 7.36
N VAL A 140 -10.42 -9.46 8.08
CA VAL A 140 -10.55 -10.88 7.80
C VAL A 140 -10.54 -11.65 9.11
N LYS A 141 -11.18 -12.81 9.14
CA LYS A 141 -11.07 -13.76 10.25
C LYS A 141 -10.06 -14.84 9.84
N ASN A 142 -9.00 -15.00 10.62
CA ASN A 142 -8.01 -16.04 10.33
C ASN A 142 -8.51 -17.43 10.71
N LYS A 143 -7.71 -18.46 10.45
CA LYS A 143 -8.06 -19.87 10.70
C LYS A 143 -8.31 -20.17 12.18
N ASP A 144 -7.69 -19.40 13.07
CA ASP A 144 -7.82 -19.55 14.53
C ASP A 144 -9.03 -18.78 15.08
N GLY A 145 -9.77 -18.08 14.22
CA GLY A 145 -10.93 -17.29 14.58
C GLY A 145 -10.63 -15.87 15.06
N ASN A 146 -9.36 -15.42 15.00
CA ASN A 146 -8.98 -14.06 15.38
C ASN A 146 -9.27 -13.06 14.25
N VAL A 147 -9.66 -11.86 14.62
CA VAL A 147 -9.85 -10.75 13.70
C VAL A 147 -8.49 -10.16 13.31
N GLU A 148 -8.17 -10.22 12.03
CA GLU A 148 -7.03 -9.54 11.43
C GLU A 148 -7.50 -8.29 10.69
N MET A 149 -6.74 -7.21 10.77
CA MET A 149 -7.01 -5.92 10.17
C MET A 149 -5.74 -5.28 9.67
N GLY A 150 -5.76 -4.68 8.50
CA GLY A 150 -4.56 -4.06 7.96
C GLY A 150 -4.76 -3.57 6.53
N PHE A 151 -3.92 -4.02 5.61
CA PHE A 151 -3.94 -3.56 4.21
C PHE A 151 -3.96 -4.73 3.25
N TYR A 152 -4.43 -4.49 2.03
CA TYR A 152 -4.29 -5.50 0.98
C TYR A 152 -2.83 -5.69 0.58
N GLY A 153 -2.47 -6.94 0.38
CA GLY A 153 -1.18 -7.31 -0.19
C GLY A 153 -1.07 -6.87 -1.64
N PHE A 154 0.16 -6.72 -2.11
CA PHE A 154 0.46 -6.28 -3.46
C PHE A 154 -0.27 -7.11 -4.53
N HIS A 155 -1.05 -6.43 -5.39
CA HIS A 155 -1.92 -7.02 -6.41
C HIS A 155 -2.83 -8.16 -5.93
N SER A 156 -3.33 -8.08 -4.70
CA SER A 156 -4.22 -9.10 -4.14
C SER A 156 -5.24 -8.49 -3.17
N HIS A 157 -6.30 -9.23 -2.87
CA HIS A 157 -7.25 -8.93 -1.80
C HIS A 157 -6.89 -9.64 -0.49
N ARG A 158 -5.72 -10.26 -0.40
CA ARG A 158 -5.25 -10.88 0.84
C ARG A 158 -4.91 -9.78 1.85
N VAL A 159 -5.56 -9.79 2.99
CA VAL A 159 -5.27 -8.86 4.09
C VAL A 159 -3.90 -9.20 4.68
N VAL A 160 -3.08 -8.18 4.84
CA VAL A 160 -1.82 -8.22 5.57
C VAL A 160 -2.07 -7.57 6.91
N ASP A 161 -2.17 -8.38 7.96
CA ASP A 161 -2.42 -7.89 9.31
C ASP A 161 -1.27 -7.02 9.78
N THR A 162 -1.61 -5.89 10.37
CA THR A 162 -0.66 -4.98 11.00
C THR A 162 -1.37 -4.07 11.99
N ASP A 163 -0.70 -3.76 13.09
CA ASP A 163 -1.22 -2.88 14.13
C ASP A 163 -0.77 -1.42 13.97
N THR A 164 0.09 -1.15 12.99
CA THR A 164 0.64 0.20 12.76
C THR A 164 0.98 0.44 11.29
N CYS A 165 0.94 1.71 10.89
CA CYS A 165 1.44 2.16 9.59
C CYS A 165 2.12 3.53 9.74
N LEU A 166 3.35 3.64 9.24
CA LEU A 166 4.15 4.86 9.34
C LEU A 166 3.59 6.03 8.52
N LEU A 167 2.71 5.77 7.56
CA LEU A 167 2.07 6.82 6.77
C LEU A 167 0.88 7.48 7.47
N GLN A 168 0.39 6.86 8.56
CA GLN A 168 -0.82 7.25 9.27
C GLN A 168 -0.52 7.94 10.60
N PRO A 169 -1.41 8.83 11.07
CA PRO A 169 -1.37 9.34 12.44
C PRO A 169 -1.45 8.19 13.46
N LYS A 170 -0.65 8.26 14.52
CA LYS A 170 -0.61 7.24 15.60
C LYS A 170 -1.96 6.95 16.26
N ILE A 171 -2.91 7.89 16.15
CA ILE A 171 -4.27 7.69 16.66
C ILE A 171 -5.00 6.54 15.95
N PHE A 172 -4.64 6.25 14.68
CA PHE A 172 -5.27 5.14 13.94
C PHE A 172 -4.90 3.78 14.53
N ASP A 173 -3.66 3.62 15.02
CA ASP A 173 -3.22 2.41 15.71
C ASP A 173 -4.12 2.13 16.93
N LYS A 174 -4.46 3.17 17.71
CA LYS A 174 -5.38 3.07 18.85
C LYS A 174 -6.81 2.71 18.41
N VAL A 175 -7.31 3.36 17.36
CA VAL A 175 -8.65 3.04 16.82
C VAL A 175 -8.71 1.58 16.37
N MET A 176 -7.69 1.10 15.65
CA MET A 176 -7.61 -0.29 15.22
C MET A 176 -7.65 -1.27 16.40
N ALA A 177 -6.88 -1.00 17.47
CA ALA A 177 -6.84 -1.83 18.65
C ALA A 177 -8.21 -1.92 19.35
N VAL A 178 -8.87 -0.78 19.56
CA VAL A 178 -10.21 -0.72 20.19
C VAL A 178 -11.26 -1.47 19.36
N VAL A 179 -11.23 -1.28 18.03
CA VAL A 179 -12.20 -1.96 17.15
C VAL A 179 -11.92 -3.46 17.05
N LYS A 180 -10.65 -3.89 16.97
CA LYS A 180 -10.30 -5.32 17.00
C LYS A 180 -10.82 -5.99 18.29
N ASP A 181 -10.58 -5.37 19.46
CA ASP A 181 -11.05 -5.87 20.76
C ASP A 181 -12.58 -5.98 20.81
N TYR A 182 -13.28 -4.93 20.39
CA TYR A 182 -14.74 -4.95 20.29
C TYR A 182 -15.26 -6.09 19.41
N LEU A 183 -14.72 -6.25 18.21
CA LEU A 183 -15.15 -7.29 17.26
C LEU A 183 -14.89 -8.70 17.79
N GLN A 184 -13.78 -8.90 18.50
CA GLN A 184 -13.42 -10.16 19.11
C GLN A 184 -14.36 -10.48 20.31
N THR A 185 -14.59 -9.50 21.19
CA THR A 185 -15.44 -9.62 22.39
C THR A 185 -16.90 -9.90 22.04
N THR A 186 -17.43 -9.22 21.03
CA THR A 186 -18.84 -9.40 20.61
C THR A 186 -19.01 -10.59 19.66
N ASN A 187 -17.89 -11.20 19.23
CA ASN A 187 -17.88 -12.24 18.22
C ASN A 187 -18.71 -11.83 16.98
N GLU A 188 -18.44 -10.61 16.48
CA GLU A 188 -19.04 -10.16 15.21
C GLU A 188 -18.54 -11.00 14.04
N THR A 189 -19.42 -11.19 13.08
CA THR A 189 -19.02 -11.90 11.86
C THR A 189 -18.29 -10.95 10.91
N ILE A 190 -17.15 -11.36 10.41
CA ILE A 190 -16.39 -10.60 9.42
C ILE A 190 -16.82 -11.02 8.03
N TYR A 191 -16.98 -10.04 7.14
CA TYR A 191 -17.42 -10.27 5.77
C TYR A 191 -16.31 -10.95 4.95
N ASP A 192 -16.70 -12.01 4.27
CA ASP A 192 -15.83 -12.74 3.35
C ASP A 192 -16.21 -12.39 1.90
N GLU A 193 -15.27 -11.81 1.15
CA GLU A 193 -15.48 -11.36 -0.23
C GLU A 193 -15.75 -12.51 -1.21
N THR A 194 -15.34 -13.75 -0.88
CA THR A 194 -15.54 -14.92 -1.74
C THR A 194 -16.95 -15.49 -1.59
N THR A 195 -17.42 -15.61 -0.35
CA THR A 195 -18.74 -16.17 -0.03
C THR A 195 -19.84 -15.12 0.04
N HIS A 196 -19.47 -13.84 0.14
CA HIS A 196 -20.37 -12.70 0.37
C HIS A 196 -21.19 -12.83 1.65
N LYS A 197 -20.64 -13.49 2.68
CA LYS A 197 -21.28 -13.70 3.98
C LYS A 197 -20.48 -12.99 5.08
N GLY A 198 -21.16 -12.69 6.19
CA GLY A 198 -20.59 -11.94 7.30
C GLY A 198 -21.05 -10.49 7.31
N LEU A 199 -20.77 -9.80 8.40
CA LEU A 199 -21.31 -8.46 8.68
C LEU A 199 -20.28 -7.38 8.44
N VAL A 200 -19.16 -7.36 9.17
CA VAL A 200 -18.21 -6.23 9.18
C VAL A 200 -17.23 -6.36 8.04
N ARG A 201 -17.21 -5.35 7.15
CA ARG A 201 -16.39 -5.32 5.94
C ARG A 201 -15.09 -4.56 6.13
N HIS A 202 -15.20 -3.28 6.58
CA HIS A 202 -14.06 -2.37 6.70
C HIS A 202 -14.20 -1.50 7.94
N LEU A 203 -13.06 -1.15 8.51
CA LEU A 203 -12.93 0.01 9.38
C LEU A 203 -12.47 1.20 8.53
N TYR A 204 -13.19 2.32 8.63
CA TYR A 204 -12.83 3.57 7.96
C TYR A 204 -12.58 4.63 9.02
N VAL A 205 -11.44 5.31 8.96
CA VAL A 205 -11.03 6.34 9.92
C VAL A 205 -10.67 7.62 9.19
N ARG A 206 -11.09 8.74 9.74
CA ARG A 206 -10.63 10.08 9.33
C ARG A 206 -10.05 10.84 10.51
N TYR A 207 -9.07 11.65 10.21
CA TYR A 207 -8.39 12.52 11.17
C TYR A 207 -8.26 13.94 10.62
N GLY A 208 -8.68 14.91 11.40
CA GLY A 208 -8.47 16.33 11.10
C GLY A 208 -7.13 16.79 11.66
N GLU A 209 -6.10 16.87 10.84
CA GLU A 209 -4.74 17.20 11.29
C GLU A 209 -4.66 18.49 12.10
N LYS A 210 -5.39 19.52 11.69
CA LYS A 210 -5.37 20.83 12.37
C LYS A 210 -6.24 20.89 13.63
N THR A 211 -7.29 20.08 13.69
CA THR A 211 -8.25 20.07 14.82
C THR A 211 -8.02 18.92 15.78
N GLY A 212 -7.28 17.90 15.37
CA GLY A 212 -7.10 16.66 16.11
C GLY A 212 -8.36 15.79 16.17
N GLU A 213 -9.41 16.13 15.43
CA GLU A 213 -10.70 15.45 15.47
C GLU A 213 -10.66 14.10 14.76
N VAL A 214 -11.29 13.10 15.35
CA VAL A 214 -11.35 11.72 14.83
C VAL A 214 -12.78 11.35 14.49
N MET A 215 -12.98 10.78 13.31
CA MET A 215 -14.19 10.09 12.89
C MET A 215 -13.89 8.63 12.67
N VAL A 216 -14.70 7.73 13.23
CA VAL A 216 -14.64 6.28 13.05
C VAL A 216 -15.90 5.80 12.36
N CYS A 217 -15.77 5.01 11.32
CA CYS A 217 -16.89 4.41 10.61
C CYS A 217 -16.67 2.91 10.43
N LEU A 218 -17.63 2.09 10.78
CA LEU A 218 -17.67 0.69 10.41
C LEU A 218 -18.55 0.49 9.19
N VAL A 219 -17.97 -0.06 8.13
CA VAL A 219 -18.70 -0.45 6.92
C VAL A 219 -19.19 -1.87 7.10
N ILE A 220 -20.51 -2.07 7.02
CA ILE A 220 -21.15 -3.34 7.31
C ILE A 220 -22.07 -3.82 6.19
N ASN A 221 -22.17 -5.14 6.04
CA ASN A 221 -23.15 -5.82 5.18
C ASN A 221 -24.45 -6.06 5.98
N GLY A 222 -25.06 -5.00 6.46
CA GLY A 222 -26.24 -5.06 7.32
C GLY A 222 -26.66 -3.68 7.80
N ASP A 223 -27.52 -3.64 8.81
CA ASP A 223 -28.11 -2.38 9.29
C ASP A 223 -27.64 -1.99 10.70
N LYS A 224 -27.13 -2.94 11.48
CA LYS A 224 -26.68 -2.71 12.87
C LYS A 224 -25.63 -3.72 13.32
N LEU A 225 -24.85 -3.33 14.31
CA LEU A 225 -23.88 -4.17 15.01
C LEU A 225 -24.48 -4.73 16.31
N LYS A 226 -23.85 -5.77 16.88
CA LYS A 226 -24.15 -6.21 18.24
C LYS A 226 -23.59 -5.19 19.24
N ASN A 227 -24.36 -4.89 20.26
CA ASN A 227 -23.91 -4.04 21.37
C ASN A 227 -23.14 -2.77 20.93
N GLU A 228 -23.75 -1.95 20.07
CA GLU A 228 -23.18 -0.69 19.55
C GLU A 228 -22.74 0.25 20.69
N THR A 229 -23.45 0.23 21.83
CA THR A 229 -23.11 1.03 23.00
C THR A 229 -21.71 0.68 23.53
N LEU A 230 -21.34 -0.60 23.54
CA LEU A 230 -19.99 -1.03 23.93
C LEU A 230 -18.92 -0.41 23.02
N LEU A 231 -19.12 -0.48 21.70
CA LEU A 231 -18.19 0.13 20.74
C LEU A 231 -18.02 1.63 20.97
N VAL A 232 -19.15 2.34 21.08
CA VAL A 232 -19.15 3.81 21.27
C VAL A 232 -18.47 4.19 22.58
N ASN A 233 -18.74 3.49 23.68
CA ASN A 233 -18.12 3.78 24.97
C ASN A 233 -16.61 3.48 24.94
N SER A 234 -16.20 2.33 24.41
CA SER A 234 -14.79 1.98 24.29
C SER A 234 -14.02 3.00 23.43
N LEU A 235 -14.60 3.44 22.33
CA LEU A 235 -14.00 4.48 21.50
C LEU A 235 -13.91 5.83 22.23
N LYS A 236 -14.95 6.25 22.95
CA LYS A 236 -14.95 7.50 23.73
C LYS A 236 -13.89 7.51 24.83
N GLU A 237 -13.70 6.37 25.51
CA GLU A 237 -12.71 6.24 26.58
C GLU A 237 -11.27 6.26 26.08
N ASN A 238 -11.01 5.69 24.89
CA ASN A 238 -9.65 5.46 24.41
C ASN A 238 -9.20 6.44 23.33
N ILE A 239 -10.11 7.11 22.62
CA ILE A 239 -9.78 7.98 21.49
C ILE A 239 -10.03 9.45 21.84
N PRO A 240 -8.95 10.22 22.09
CA PRO A 240 -9.08 11.66 22.30
C PRO A 240 -9.70 12.35 21.08
N ASN A 241 -10.50 13.38 21.34
CA ASN A 241 -11.18 14.17 20.30
C ASN A 241 -12.02 13.34 19.31
N LEU A 242 -12.54 12.20 19.73
CA LEU A 242 -13.54 11.48 18.95
C LEU A 242 -14.78 12.36 18.74
N LYS A 243 -15.11 12.65 17.49
CA LYS A 243 -16.26 13.50 17.13
C LYS A 243 -17.42 12.74 16.56
N SER A 244 -17.14 11.64 15.87
CA SER A 244 -18.19 10.89 15.17
C SER A 244 -17.88 9.40 15.15
N VAL A 245 -18.91 8.60 15.44
CA VAL A 245 -18.94 7.15 15.20
C VAL A 245 -20.11 6.87 14.27
N VAL A 246 -19.86 6.25 13.14
CA VAL A 246 -20.82 6.05 12.06
C VAL A 246 -20.88 4.59 11.68
N ILE A 247 -22.05 4.10 11.31
CA ILE A 247 -22.23 2.86 10.58
C ILE A 247 -22.57 3.21 9.13
N ASN A 248 -21.85 2.63 8.18
CA ASN A 248 -22.16 2.70 6.76
C ASN A 248 -22.66 1.32 6.29
N SER A 249 -23.89 1.27 5.82
CA SER A 249 -24.48 0.03 5.30
C SER A 249 -24.10 -0.13 3.83
N ASN A 250 -23.30 -1.15 3.52
CA ASN A 250 -22.97 -1.55 2.16
C ASN A 250 -23.28 -3.04 1.97
N LYS A 251 -24.47 -3.34 1.45
CA LYS A 251 -24.96 -4.71 1.21
C LYS A 251 -24.61 -5.20 -0.21
N GLU A 252 -24.03 -4.36 -1.03
CA GLU A 252 -23.71 -4.68 -2.42
C GLU A 252 -22.49 -5.61 -2.55
N LYS A 253 -22.52 -6.48 -3.53
CA LYS A 253 -21.38 -7.33 -3.92
C LYS A 253 -20.43 -6.54 -4.82
N THR A 254 -19.72 -5.59 -4.24
CA THR A 254 -18.88 -4.62 -4.96
C THR A 254 -17.55 -4.41 -4.26
N ASN A 255 -16.54 -3.96 -5.03
CA ASN A 255 -15.27 -3.48 -4.51
C ASN A 255 -15.35 -2.02 -4.01
N VAL A 256 -16.47 -1.34 -4.17
CA VAL A 256 -16.71 -0.02 -3.58
C VAL A 256 -16.88 -0.20 -2.08
N ILE A 257 -16.13 0.56 -1.29
CA ILE A 257 -16.05 0.35 0.16
C ILE A 257 -17.29 0.86 0.87
N THR A 258 -17.71 2.08 0.57
CA THR A 258 -18.90 2.71 1.18
C THR A 258 -20.12 2.50 0.33
N GLY A 259 -21.27 2.26 0.96
CA GLY A 259 -22.59 2.20 0.32
C GLY A 259 -23.24 3.56 0.20
#